data_d54f7ac84f14dd9f7bb7dca921039fc1
#
_entry.id   d54f7ac84f14dd9f7bb7dca921039fc1
#
_cell.length_a   1.000
_cell.length_b   1.000
_cell.length_c   1.000
_cell.angle_alpha   90.00
_cell.angle_beta   90.00
_cell.angle_gamma   90.00
#
_symmetry.space_group_name_H-M   'P 1'
#
loop_
_entity.id
_entity.type
_entity.pdbx_description
1 polymer ?
#
loop_
_entity_poly.entity_id
_entity_poly.type
_entity_poly.pdbx_seq_one_letter_code
_entity_poly.pdbx_strand_id
1 'polypeptide(L)'
;GTLAFGSLAEYWFGHHVDRRVETPLQTFWTHPVARAVVIFPAVTILVGTVGTMVALGPVIGFSTTVFAFAGFALVRYPLATIIAGVGQGVIGRLVDALQTPQQVAVAEASYSTPWWASIAVQGHMIGLLIGVLLGLAVLRLRDESPPPALHVWTGVLLFVVSRALWAIYWYRGNETYVLYRAVGLALVFVLASIITLSIVARHRPLFPERAVPNPRTITDSLGSITGHEVALLFVIGAAALVVGPAVPVNLTTADDAALPGEPIEIVGYEVTYGENVPNGQLSVLPTEFADETTQLNTSGVIVRNTDRHIWSTAVSTGELASNGGSSVRLGGLGWDETVTIDRTGWRAVGGESTYRISLAHDNTSRPVFASGPATAEPVVAGHSVSINATDDGFELGVAPVETEPTENATDADTASDSQNATETGDDGNTTDTENGTDDSGVEPIVLTNVPNESVRVDGVELPAPGESVTVGPLRFVNRDDRLFAVNQGTVVRVAAKA
;
A
#
# COMPACT_ATOMS: atom_id res chain seq x y z
N GLY A 1 -13.96 -1.49 18.81
CA GLY A 1 -13.18 -2.71 19.06
C GLY A 1 -12.83 -2.87 20.52
N THR A 2 -12.18 -1.87 21.10
CA THR A 2 -11.66 -1.92 22.48
C THR A 2 -12.74 -2.21 23.50
N LEU A 3 -13.87 -1.52 23.45
CA LEU A 3 -14.98 -1.79 24.40
C LEU A 3 -15.53 -3.19 24.25
N ALA A 4 -15.72 -3.69 23.04
CA ALA A 4 -16.34 -4.99 22.82
C ALA A 4 -15.40 -6.15 23.21
N PHE A 5 -14.19 -6.17 22.64
CA PHE A 5 -13.24 -7.26 22.88
C PHE A 5 -12.54 -7.13 24.23
N GLY A 6 -12.24 -5.90 24.65
CA GLY A 6 -11.67 -5.62 25.96
C GLY A 6 -12.62 -6.01 27.10
N SER A 7 -13.95 -5.79 26.95
CA SER A 7 -14.93 -6.23 27.95
C SER A 7 -15.03 -7.75 28.05
N LEU A 8 -14.94 -8.48 26.95
CA LEU A 8 -14.90 -9.94 26.97
C LEU A 8 -13.63 -10.47 27.61
N ALA A 9 -12.48 -9.86 27.32
CA ALA A 9 -11.21 -10.21 27.91
C ALA A 9 -11.21 -9.92 29.43
N GLU A 10 -11.70 -8.74 29.84
CA GLU A 10 -11.83 -8.36 31.26
C GLU A 10 -12.81 -9.26 32.00
N TYR A 11 -13.94 -9.60 31.39
CA TYR A 11 -14.92 -10.52 31.97
C TYR A 11 -14.28 -11.89 32.27
N TRP A 12 -13.53 -12.47 31.32
CA TRP A 12 -12.83 -13.72 31.53
C TRP A 12 -11.73 -13.59 32.56
N PHE A 13 -10.88 -12.56 32.46
CA PHE A 13 -9.76 -12.37 33.38
C PHE A 13 -10.24 -12.13 34.82
N GLY A 14 -11.26 -11.28 35.01
CA GLY A 14 -11.75 -10.87 36.33
C GLY A 14 -12.67 -11.87 37.03
N HIS A 15 -13.38 -12.71 36.27
CA HIS A 15 -14.41 -13.59 36.86
C HIS A 15 -13.86 -14.81 37.57
N HIS A 16 -12.66 -15.26 37.25
CA HIS A 16 -12.06 -16.49 37.73
C HIS A 16 -10.89 -16.26 38.69
N VAL A 17 -10.68 -15.06 39.17
CA VAL A 17 -9.69 -14.85 40.22
C VAL A 17 -10.24 -15.37 41.51
N ASP A 18 -9.66 -16.47 42.00
CA ASP A 18 -10.07 -17.10 43.24
C ASP A 18 -9.79 -16.14 44.41
N ARG A 19 -10.84 -15.64 45.05
CA ARG A 19 -10.77 -14.67 46.14
C ARG A 19 -10.19 -15.23 47.44
N ARG A 20 -9.73 -16.50 47.44
CA ARG A 20 -9.35 -17.22 48.67
C ARG A 20 -7.90 -17.02 49.13
N VAL A 21 -7.08 -16.37 48.35
CA VAL A 21 -5.68 -16.12 48.73
C VAL A 21 -5.39 -14.60 48.65
N GLU A 22 -5.43 -13.95 49.80
CA GLU A 22 -5.23 -12.51 49.93
C GLU A 22 -3.74 -12.16 50.08
N THR A 23 -2.96 -12.27 49.00
CA THR A 23 -1.67 -11.57 48.96
C THR A 23 -1.89 -10.16 48.46
N PRO A 24 -1.08 -9.14 48.89
CA PRO A 24 -1.22 -7.74 48.40
C PRO A 24 -1.14 -7.62 46.87
N LEU A 25 -0.35 -8.48 46.23
CA LEU A 25 -0.23 -8.54 44.79
C LEU A 25 -1.51 -9.08 44.12
N GLN A 26 -2.12 -10.11 44.69
CA GLN A 26 -3.38 -10.65 44.18
C GLN A 26 -4.52 -9.66 44.36
N THR A 27 -4.59 -8.95 45.48
CA THR A 27 -5.56 -7.88 45.72
C THR A 27 -5.43 -6.77 44.66
N PHE A 28 -4.19 -6.39 44.28
CA PHE A 28 -3.96 -5.41 43.25
C PHE A 28 -4.50 -5.91 41.87
N TRP A 29 -4.16 -7.14 41.45
CA TRP A 29 -4.61 -7.70 40.18
C TRP A 29 -6.14 -7.96 40.13
N THR A 30 -6.77 -8.16 41.26
CA THR A 30 -8.24 -8.40 41.36
C THR A 30 -9.03 -7.10 41.44
N HIS A 31 -8.40 -5.98 41.82
CA HIS A 31 -9.09 -4.70 41.99
C HIS A 31 -9.49 -4.10 40.64
N PRO A 32 -10.80 -3.84 40.39
CA PRO A 32 -11.25 -3.39 39.06
C PRO A 32 -10.65 -2.05 38.63
N VAL A 33 -10.41 -1.11 39.55
CA VAL A 33 -9.77 0.18 39.27
C VAL A 33 -8.30 -0.02 38.89
N ALA A 34 -7.56 -0.89 39.59
CA ALA A 34 -6.18 -1.18 39.27
C ALA A 34 -6.05 -1.82 37.85
N ARG A 35 -6.98 -2.70 37.50
CA ARG A 35 -7.04 -3.27 36.14
C ARG A 35 -7.32 -2.21 35.10
N ALA A 36 -8.32 -1.36 35.31
CA ALA A 36 -8.71 -0.35 34.33
C ALA A 36 -7.65 0.76 34.13
N VAL A 37 -7.01 1.19 35.24
CA VAL A 37 -6.12 2.37 35.22
C VAL A 37 -4.64 2.01 35.03
N VAL A 38 -4.21 0.83 35.45
CA VAL A 38 -2.79 0.44 35.42
C VAL A 38 -2.56 -0.71 34.46
N ILE A 39 -3.27 -1.84 34.66
CA ILE A 39 -2.96 -3.07 33.94
C ILE A 39 -3.34 -2.96 32.45
N PHE A 40 -4.57 -2.50 32.17
CA PHE A 40 -5.04 -2.34 30.81
C PHE A 40 -4.18 -1.36 30.00
N PRO A 41 -3.87 -0.13 30.46
CA PRO A 41 -2.95 0.75 29.77
C PRO A 41 -1.53 0.16 29.61
N ALA A 42 -0.99 -0.49 30.63
CA ALA A 42 0.35 -1.10 30.58
C ALA A 42 0.42 -2.22 29.53
N VAL A 43 -0.57 -3.12 29.50
CA VAL A 43 -0.65 -4.17 28.47
C VAL A 43 -0.84 -3.57 27.10
N THR A 44 -1.64 -2.54 26.98
CA THR A 44 -1.87 -1.81 25.75
C THR A 44 -0.58 -1.21 25.19
N ILE A 45 0.16 -0.50 26.03
CA ILE A 45 1.45 0.09 25.65
C ILE A 45 2.43 -1.02 25.27
N LEU A 46 2.53 -2.06 26.06
CA LEU A 46 3.43 -3.18 25.80
C LEU A 46 3.12 -3.86 24.45
N VAL A 47 1.85 -4.24 24.23
CA VAL A 47 1.43 -4.89 22.96
C VAL A 47 1.60 -3.95 21.78
N GLY A 48 1.27 -2.67 21.95
CA GLY A 48 1.46 -1.65 20.91
C GLY A 48 2.94 -1.49 20.55
N THR A 49 3.80 -1.35 21.56
CA THR A 49 5.25 -1.22 21.36
C THR A 49 5.84 -2.47 20.68
N VAL A 50 5.53 -3.66 21.19
CA VAL A 50 5.99 -4.92 20.57
C VAL A 50 5.47 -5.01 19.13
N GLY A 51 4.19 -4.71 18.90
CA GLY A 51 3.61 -4.72 17.56
C GLY A 51 4.32 -3.78 16.59
N THR A 52 4.70 -2.58 17.04
CA THR A 52 5.45 -1.60 16.23
C THR A 52 6.86 -2.08 15.91
N MET A 53 7.54 -2.70 16.88
CA MET A 53 8.91 -3.21 16.69
C MET A 53 9.00 -4.36 15.69
N VAL A 54 7.93 -5.13 15.54
CA VAL A 54 7.91 -6.36 14.73
C VAL A 54 7.03 -6.27 13.48
N ALA A 55 6.46 -5.10 13.17
CA ALA A 55 5.70 -4.87 11.96
C ALA A 55 6.56 -4.24 10.87
N LEU A 56 6.26 -4.56 9.60
CA LEU A 56 6.83 -3.88 8.43
C LEU A 56 6.04 -2.58 8.16
N GLY A 57 6.78 -1.49 8.03
CA GLY A 57 6.20 -0.20 7.72
C GLY A 57 5.51 0.49 8.92
N PRO A 58 4.95 1.67 8.70
CA PRO A 58 4.32 2.45 9.75
C PRO A 58 3.04 1.78 10.24
N VAL A 59 3.07 1.27 11.45
CA VAL A 59 1.87 0.78 12.14
C VAL A 59 1.31 1.93 12.97
N ILE A 60 0.31 2.59 12.43
CA ILE A 60 -0.36 3.70 13.12
C ILE A 60 -1.60 3.16 13.84
N GLY A 61 -1.61 3.33 15.14
CA GLY A 61 -2.82 3.18 15.93
C GLY A 61 -2.88 1.97 16.85
N PHE A 62 -3.95 1.96 17.59
CA PHE A 62 -4.29 1.03 18.66
C PHE A 62 -4.80 -0.34 18.17
N SER A 63 -4.84 -0.54 16.85
CA SER A 63 -5.50 -1.71 16.25
C SER A 63 -4.83 -3.04 16.63
N THR A 64 -3.50 -3.10 16.69
CA THR A 64 -2.76 -4.30 17.11
C THR A 64 -3.22 -4.76 18.50
N THR A 65 -3.39 -3.83 19.44
CA THR A 65 -3.90 -4.11 20.79
C THR A 65 -5.35 -4.58 20.78
N VAL A 66 -6.20 -3.97 19.93
CA VAL A 66 -7.60 -4.41 19.78
C VAL A 66 -7.66 -5.85 19.26
N PHE A 67 -6.80 -6.21 18.31
CA PHE A 67 -6.71 -7.59 17.82
C PHE A 67 -6.13 -8.54 18.85
N ALA A 68 -5.25 -8.09 19.76
CA ALA A 68 -4.78 -8.89 20.87
C ALA A 68 -5.92 -9.20 21.88
N PHE A 69 -6.77 -8.23 22.19
CA PHE A 69 -7.97 -8.49 22.99
C PHE A 69 -8.94 -9.45 22.30
N ALA A 70 -9.12 -9.32 20.99
CA ALA A 70 -9.94 -10.22 20.22
C ALA A 70 -9.37 -11.65 20.22
N GLY A 71 -8.07 -11.81 19.99
CA GLY A 71 -7.38 -13.09 20.05
C GLY A 71 -7.49 -13.76 21.41
N PHE A 72 -7.30 -13.00 22.49
CA PHE A 72 -7.47 -13.46 23.85
C PHE A 72 -8.91 -13.94 24.12
N ALA A 73 -9.92 -13.14 23.74
CA ALA A 73 -11.32 -13.47 23.90
C ALA A 73 -11.75 -14.68 23.05
N LEU A 74 -11.21 -14.85 21.84
CA LEU A 74 -11.48 -15.99 20.97
C LEU A 74 -11.11 -17.33 21.61
N VAL A 75 -10.07 -17.38 22.44
CA VAL A 75 -9.66 -18.61 23.12
C VAL A 75 -10.76 -19.16 24.03
N ARG A 76 -11.52 -18.30 24.69
CA ARG A 76 -12.55 -18.73 25.66
C ARG A 76 -13.97 -18.52 25.18
N TYR A 77 -14.23 -17.42 24.46
CA TYR A 77 -15.56 -17.00 24.00
C TYR A 77 -15.60 -16.77 22.49
N PRO A 78 -15.30 -17.79 21.64
CA PRO A 78 -15.14 -17.60 20.20
C PRO A 78 -16.37 -16.99 19.52
N LEU A 79 -17.57 -17.51 19.81
CA LEU A 79 -18.81 -17.02 19.20
C LEU A 79 -19.20 -15.62 19.71
N ALA A 80 -19.02 -15.35 21.01
CA ALA A 80 -19.29 -14.02 21.54
C ALA A 80 -18.36 -12.97 20.95
N THR A 81 -17.11 -13.31 20.67
CA THR A 81 -16.14 -12.41 20.03
C THR A 81 -16.58 -12.03 18.63
N ILE A 82 -17.13 -12.97 17.84
CA ILE A 82 -17.67 -12.67 16.52
C ILE A 82 -18.91 -11.79 16.63
N ILE A 83 -19.85 -12.15 17.51
CA ILE A 83 -21.06 -11.36 17.73
C ILE A 83 -20.69 -9.92 18.13
N ALA A 84 -19.71 -9.76 19.03
CA ALA A 84 -19.21 -8.45 19.41
C ALA A 84 -18.58 -7.68 18.23
N GLY A 85 -17.81 -8.37 17.38
CA GLY A 85 -17.19 -7.78 16.20
C GLY A 85 -18.20 -7.31 15.13
N VAL A 86 -19.18 -8.16 14.83
CA VAL A 86 -20.26 -7.83 13.88
C VAL A 86 -21.17 -6.76 14.47
N GLY A 87 -21.57 -6.91 15.74
CA GLY A 87 -22.41 -5.95 16.45
C GLY A 87 -21.83 -4.54 16.47
N GLN A 88 -20.51 -4.44 16.68
CA GLN A 88 -19.82 -3.14 16.60
C GLN A 88 -19.98 -2.49 15.23
N GLY A 89 -19.85 -3.25 14.15
CA GLY A 89 -20.04 -2.72 12.79
C GLY A 89 -21.48 -2.26 12.54
N VAL A 90 -22.47 -3.01 13.04
CA VAL A 90 -23.89 -2.63 12.96
C VAL A 90 -24.18 -1.36 13.77
N ILE A 91 -23.70 -1.29 15.01
CA ILE A 91 -23.89 -0.12 15.86
C ILE A 91 -23.22 1.11 15.25
N GLY A 92 -22.00 0.99 14.70
CA GLY A 92 -21.33 2.07 14.00
C GLY A 92 -22.20 2.65 12.88
N ARG A 93 -22.71 1.80 11.98
CA ARG A 93 -23.57 2.23 10.88
C ARG A 93 -24.87 2.89 11.34
N LEU A 94 -25.47 2.39 12.44
CA LEU A 94 -26.65 3.01 13.04
C LEU A 94 -26.34 4.40 13.60
N VAL A 95 -25.22 4.55 14.29
CA VAL A 95 -24.78 5.83 14.83
C VAL A 95 -24.48 6.81 13.68
N ASP A 96 -23.78 6.38 12.66
CA ASP A 96 -23.48 7.20 11.47
C ASP A 96 -24.78 7.66 10.77
N ALA A 97 -25.74 6.75 10.61
CA ALA A 97 -27.03 7.08 10.00
C ALA A 97 -27.87 8.04 10.86
N LEU A 98 -27.74 7.98 12.19
CA LEU A 98 -28.42 8.91 13.09
C LEU A 98 -27.74 10.28 13.12
N GLN A 99 -26.41 10.31 13.06
CA GLN A 99 -25.64 11.56 13.04
C GLN A 99 -25.70 12.27 11.68
N THR A 100 -25.74 11.48 10.60
CA THR A 100 -25.80 11.98 9.22
C THR A 100 -26.96 11.33 8.50
N PRO A 101 -28.22 11.72 8.81
CA PRO A 101 -29.42 11.07 8.27
C PRO A 101 -29.59 11.26 6.77
N GLN A 102 -28.92 12.25 6.18
CA GLN A 102 -28.88 12.50 4.75
C GLN A 102 -27.45 12.81 4.33
N GLN A 103 -26.94 12.02 3.41
CA GLN A 103 -25.64 12.23 2.78
C GLN A 103 -25.85 12.59 1.31
N VAL A 104 -25.35 13.76 0.91
CA VAL A 104 -25.32 14.17 -0.49
C VAL A 104 -23.91 13.87 -1.01
N ALA A 105 -23.81 13.10 -2.07
CA ALA A 105 -22.55 12.82 -2.74
C ALA A 105 -22.71 13.12 -4.24
N VAL A 106 -21.72 13.77 -4.82
CA VAL A 106 -21.58 13.97 -6.26
C VAL A 106 -20.65 12.89 -6.77
N ALA A 107 -21.01 12.24 -7.87
CA ALA A 107 -20.15 11.24 -8.49
C ALA A 107 -19.00 11.95 -9.21
N GLU A 108 -17.83 11.88 -8.64
CA GLU A 108 -16.59 12.40 -9.20
C GLU A 108 -15.58 11.27 -9.36
N ALA A 109 -14.74 11.34 -10.42
CA ALA A 109 -13.62 10.46 -10.55
C ALA A 109 -12.58 10.84 -9.48
N SER A 110 -12.29 9.96 -8.54
CA SER A 110 -11.30 10.19 -7.50
C SER A 110 -10.25 9.08 -7.51
N TYR A 111 -9.01 9.44 -7.22
CA TYR A 111 -7.96 8.47 -6.93
C TYR A 111 -8.28 7.76 -5.62
N SER A 112 -8.21 6.43 -5.65
CA SER A 112 -8.31 5.64 -4.42
C SER A 112 -7.41 4.42 -4.52
N THR A 113 -6.61 4.22 -3.48
CA THR A 113 -5.88 2.96 -3.32
C THR A 113 -6.87 1.81 -3.13
N PRO A 114 -6.55 0.58 -3.55
CA PRO A 114 -7.39 -0.58 -3.27
C PRO A 114 -7.70 -0.67 -1.78
N TRP A 115 -8.97 -0.84 -1.40
CA TRP A 115 -9.43 -0.85 0.01
C TRP A 115 -8.65 -1.84 0.89
N TRP A 116 -8.18 -2.94 0.33
CA TRP A 116 -7.40 -3.95 1.05
C TRP A 116 -5.94 -3.54 1.26
N ALA A 117 -5.39 -2.58 0.50
CA ALA A 117 -4.03 -2.08 0.67
C ALA A 117 -3.91 -1.17 1.92
N SER A 118 -5.01 -0.59 2.39
CA SER A 118 -5.04 0.20 3.61
C SER A 118 -5.11 -0.64 4.90
N ILE A 119 -5.23 -1.98 4.78
CA ILE A 119 -5.32 -2.86 5.94
C ILE A 119 -3.93 -3.27 6.40
N ALA A 120 -3.56 -2.92 7.63
CA ALA A 120 -2.32 -3.36 8.27
C ALA A 120 -2.42 -4.85 8.69
N VAL A 121 -2.52 -5.77 7.70
CA VAL A 121 -2.77 -7.21 7.91
C VAL A 121 -1.75 -7.81 8.85
N GLN A 122 -0.46 -7.49 8.68
CA GLN A 122 0.62 -8.00 9.52
C GLN A 122 0.45 -7.57 10.98
N GLY A 123 0.26 -6.27 11.24
CA GLY A 123 0.08 -5.76 12.61
C GLY A 123 -1.16 -6.33 13.30
N HIS A 124 -2.26 -6.50 12.56
CA HIS A 124 -3.47 -7.13 13.06
C HIS A 124 -3.26 -8.62 13.37
N MET A 125 -2.53 -9.34 12.50
CA MET A 125 -2.22 -10.75 12.69
C MET A 125 -1.30 -10.97 13.90
N ILE A 126 -0.27 -10.14 14.06
CA ILE A 126 0.62 -10.16 15.25
C ILE A 126 -0.21 -9.95 16.52
N GLY A 127 -1.06 -8.93 16.56
CA GLY A 127 -1.95 -8.69 17.68
C GLY A 127 -2.82 -9.92 18.02
N LEU A 128 -3.49 -10.47 17.02
CA LEU A 128 -4.32 -11.66 17.16
C LEU A 128 -3.53 -12.84 17.77
N LEU A 129 -2.35 -13.14 17.25
CA LEU A 129 -1.51 -14.25 17.71
C LEU A 129 -0.98 -14.03 19.12
N ILE A 130 -0.55 -12.80 19.48
CA ILE A 130 -0.20 -12.44 20.85
C ILE A 130 -1.39 -12.71 21.79
N GLY A 131 -2.58 -12.24 21.41
CA GLY A 131 -3.79 -12.47 22.18
C GLY A 131 -4.13 -13.94 22.38
N VAL A 132 -4.01 -14.76 21.33
CA VAL A 132 -4.20 -16.21 21.38
C VAL A 132 -3.17 -16.86 22.33
N LEU A 133 -1.91 -16.51 22.25
CA LEU A 133 -0.85 -17.03 23.12
C LEU A 133 -1.10 -16.68 24.59
N LEU A 134 -1.48 -15.43 24.87
CA LEU A 134 -1.85 -15.00 26.22
C LEU A 134 -3.10 -15.73 26.72
N GLY A 135 -4.12 -15.89 25.89
CA GLY A 135 -5.32 -16.65 26.22
C GLY A 135 -5.03 -18.12 26.51
N LEU A 136 -4.19 -18.76 25.69
CA LEU A 136 -3.71 -20.11 25.93
C LEU A 136 -2.97 -20.24 27.26
N ALA A 137 -2.11 -19.29 27.59
CA ALA A 137 -1.39 -19.27 28.85
C ALA A 137 -2.38 -19.20 30.04
N VAL A 138 -3.37 -18.30 29.99
CA VAL A 138 -4.40 -18.19 31.04
C VAL A 138 -5.24 -19.45 31.13
N LEU A 139 -5.70 -20.02 30.02
CA LEU A 139 -6.49 -21.25 29.98
C LEU A 139 -5.74 -22.39 30.65
N ARG A 140 -4.43 -22.50 30.45
CA ARG A 140 -3.57 -23.53 31.03
C ARG A 140 -3.27 -23.29 32.51
N LEU A 141 -2.90 -22.07 32.89
CA LEU A 141 -2.59 -21.71 34.25
C LEU A 141 -3.79 -21.89 35.18
N ARG A 142 -5.02 -21.82 34.66
CA ARG A 142 -6.26 -21.98 35.41
C ARG A 142 -6.88 -23.38 35.29
N ASP A 143 -6.29 -24.27 34.53
CA ASP A 143 -6.80 -25.59 34.20
C ASP A 143 -8.28 -25.58 33.76
N GLU A 144 -8.65 -24.56 32.99
CA GLU A 144 -10.01 -24.41 32.46
C GLU A 144 -10.26 -25.35 31.28
N SER A 145 -11.49 -25.86 31.16
CA SER A 145 -11.88 -26.66 30.01
C SER A 145 -11.99 -25.78 28.75
N PRO A 146 -11.39 -26.20 27.62
CA PRO A 146 -11.49 -25.45 26.37
C PRO A 146 -12.93 -25.49 25.82
N PRO A 147 -13.33 -24.47 25.02
CA PRO A 147 -14.59 -24.51 24.32
C PRO A 147 -14.61 -25.62 23.25
N PRO A 148 -15.80 -25.98 22.70
CA PRO A 148 -15.91 -26.98 21.64
C PRO A 148 -15.07 -26.60 20.43
N ALA A 149 -14.35 -27.55 19.82
CA ALA A 149 -13.46 -27.32 18.68
C ALA A 149 -14.12 -26.59 17.52
N LEU A 150 -15.36 -26.98 17.19
CA LEU A 150 -16.11 -26.35 16.10
C LEU A 150 -16.39 -24.85 16.37
N HIS A 151 -16.69 -24.49 17.62
CA HIS A 151 -16.92 -23.09 17.98
C HIS A 151 -15.63 -22.28 17.86
N VAL A 152 -14.49 -22.85 18.29
CA VAL A 152 -13.18 -22.19 18.15
C VAL A 152 -12.83 -22.00 16.69
N TRP A 153 -12.90 -23.08 15.91
CA TRP A 153 -12.55 -23.06 14.49
C TRP A 153 -13.41 -22.06 13.70
N THR A 154 -14.73 -22.16 13.86
CA THR A 154 -15.67 -21.24 13.21
C THR A 154 -15.45 -19.81 13.70
N GLY A 155 -15.18 -19.64 14.99
CA GLY A 155 -14.92 -18.36 15.60
C GLY A 155 -13.69 -17.67 15.03
N VAL A 156 -12.58 -18.36 15.00
CA VAL A 156 -11.34 -17.84 14.42
C VAL A 156 -11.50 -17.57 12.93
N LEU A 157 -12.05 -18.54 12.18
CA LEU A 157 -12.24 -18.40 10.72
C LEU A 157 -13.08 -17.17 10.37
N LEU A 158 -14.28 -17.06 10.95
CA LEU A 158 -15.18 -15.95 10.67
C LEU A 158 -14.60 -14.61 11.12
N PHE A 159 -13.89 -14.58 12.27
CA PHE A 159 -13.24 -13.36 12.73
C PHE A 159 -12.16 -12.89 11.72
N VAL A 160 -11.25 -13.78 11.36
CA VAL A 160 -10.11 -13.48 10.45
C VAL A 160 -10.60 -13.08 9.07
N VAL A 161 -11.62 -13.80 8.53
CA VAL A 161 -12.23 -13.47 7.23
C VAL A 161 -12.96 -12.13 7.28
N SER A 162 -13.77 -11.89 8.31
CA SER A 162 -14.54 -10.63 8.45
C SER A 162 -13.65 -9.39 8.62
N ARG A 163 -12.44 -9.57 9.10
CA ARG A 163 -11.43 -8.50 9.27
C ARG A 163 -10.42 -8.43 8.12
N ALA A 164 -10.69 -9.13 7.03
CA ALA A 164 -9.88 -9.18 5.82
C ALA A 164 -8.41 -9.54 6.06
N LEU A 165 -8.10 -10.35 7.11
CA LEU A 165 -6.73 -10.79 7.37
C LEU A 165 -6.22 -11.80 6.32
N TRP A 166 -7.07 -12.22 5.40
CA TRP A 166 -6.73 -12.98 4.20
C TRP A 166 -6.14 -12.12 3.08
N ALA A 167 -6.23 -10.79 3.17
CA ALA A 167 -5.82 -9.87 2.11
C ALA A 167 -4.29 -9.69 2.12
N ILE A 168 -3.57 -10.74 1.77
CA ILE A 168 -2.11 -10.70 1.61
C ILE A 168 -1.80 -10.11 0.25
N TYR A 169 -1.08 -9.00 0.24
CA TYR A 169 -0.71 -8.32 -0.99
C TYR A 169 0.78 -7.96 -1.01
N TRP A 170 1.27 -7.73 -2.23
CA TRP A 170 2.60 -7.24 -2.50
C TRP A 170 2.51 -5.93 -3.28
N TYR A 171 3.22 -4.91 -2.84
CA TYR A 171 3.39 -3.65 -3.57
C TYR A 171 4.57 -3.78 -4.51
N ARG A 172 4.36 -3.57 -5.82
CA ARG A 172 5.38 -3.70 -6.87
C ARG A 172 6.01 -2.37 -7.30
N GLY A 173 5.71 -1.29 -6.60
CA GLY A 173 6.07 0.07 -7.03
C GLY A 173 5.04 0.67 -8.00
N ASN A 174 5.17 1.96 -8.30
CA ASN A 174 4.31 2.71 -9.23
C ASN A 174 2.82 2.40 -9.05
N GLU A 175 2.36 2.43 -7.78
CA GLU A 175 0.94 2.23 -7.40
C GLU A 175 0.35 0.87 -7.80
N THR A 176 1.21 -0.08 -8.15
CA THR A 176 0.80 -1.44 -8.51
C THR A 176 0.77 -2.35 -7.29
N TYR A 177 -0.40 -2.90 -7.01
CA TYR A 177 -0.64 -3.81 -5.89
C TYR A 177 -1.11 -5.17 -6.41
N VAL A 178 -0.51 -6.25 -5.95
CA VAL A 178 -0.90 -7.63 -6.30
C VAL A 178 -1.49 -8.32 -5.09
N LEU A 179 -2.77 -8.70 -5.14
CA LEU A 179 -3.48 -9.38 -4.07
C LEU A 179 -3.54 -10.90 -4.32
N TYR A 180 -2.99 -11.68 -3.38
CA TYR A 180 -2.94 -13.15 -3.44
C TYR A 180 -4.13 -13.79 -2.70
N ARG A 181 -5.34 -13.67 -3.26
CA ARG A 181 -6.60 -14.10 -2.62
C ARG A 181 -6.63 -15.56 -2.20
N ALA A 182 -6.27 -16.46 -3.12
CA ALA A 182 -6.32 -17.91 -2.87
C ALA A 182 -5.33 -18.32 -1.79
N VAL A 183 -4.10 -17.81 -1.85
CA VAL A 183 -3.06 -18.06 -0.84
C VAL A 183 -3.50 -17.54 0.52
N GLY A 184 -4.00 -16.30 0.58
CA GLY A 184 -4.48 -15.70 1.82
C GLY A 184 -5.62 -16.49 2.46
N LEU A 185 -6.61 -16.92 1.69
CA LEU A 185 -7.69 -17.77 2.19
C LEU A 185 -7.18 -19.12 2.68
N ALA A 186 -6.31 -19.80 1.92
CA ALA A 186 -5.73 -21.07 2.34
C ALA A 186 -4.97 -20.93 3.67
N LEU A 187 -4.16 -19.89 3.82
CA LEU A 187 -3.44 -19.61 5.07
C LEU A 187 -4.37 -19.33 6.24
N VAL A 188 -5.50 -18.67 6.02
CA VAL A 188 -6.52 -18.44 7.05
C VAL A 188 -7.14 -19.74 7.54
N PHE A 189 -7.46 -20.69 6.64
CA PHE A 189 -7.96 -22.01 7.01
C PHE A 189 -6.93 -22.79 7.82
N VAL A 190 -5.68 -22.78 7.39
CA VAL A 190 -4.57 -23.43 8.12
C VAL A 190 -4.41 -22.79 9.50
N LEU A 191 -4.38 -21.46 9.58
CA LEU A 191 -4.24 -20.75 10.86
C LEU A 191 -5.39 -21.05 11.82
N ALA A 192 -6.64 -21.02 11.34
CA ALA A 192 -7.81 -21.38 12.17
C ALA A 192 -7.71 -22.80 12.70
N SER A 193 -7.21 -23.74 11.90
CA SER A 193 -6.99 -25.13 12.32
C SER A 193 -5.88 -25.25 13.35
N ILE A 194 -4.75 -24.57 13.14
CA ILE A 194 -3.62 -24.56 14.10
C ILE A 194 -4.05 -23.97 15.44
N ILE A 195 -4.72 -22.82 15.45
CA ILE A 195 -5.22 -22.17 16.67
C ILE A 195 -6.22 -23.10 17.38
N THR A 196 -7.13 -23.72 16.64
CA THR A 196 -8.10 -24.64 17.23
C THR A 196 -7.43 -25.84 17.89
N LEU A 197 -6.47 -26.46 17.19
CA LEU A 197 -5.71 -27.58 17.73
C LEU A 197 -4.92 -27.18 18.99
N SER A 198 -4.32 -26.00 19.01
CA SER A 198 -3.58 -25.52 20.17
C SER A 198 -4.47 -25.29 21.41
N ILE A 199 -5.73 -24.90 21.20
CA ILE A 199 -6.70 -24.67 22.29
C ILE A 199 -7.31 -25.99 22.78
N VAL A 200 -7.70 -26.86 21.86
CA VAL A 200 -8.56 -28.02 22.17
C VAL A 200 -7.79 -29.33 22.36
N ALA A 201 -6.58 -29.42 21.78
CA ALA A 201 -5.78 -30.65 21.92
C ALA A 201 -5.46 -30.97 23.38
N ARG A 202 -5.76 -32.19 23.78
CA ARG A 202 -5.43 -32.71 25.11
C ARG A 202 -3.99 -33.20 25.15
N HIS A 203 -3.41 -33.34 26.35
CA HIS A 203 -2.10 -33.97 26.61
C HIS A 203 -2.11 -35.47 26.25
N ARG A 204 -2.42 -35.79 24.99
CA ARG A 204 -2.30 -37.17 24.50
C ARG A 204 -1.05 -37.25 23.66
N PRO A 205 -0.18 -38.26 23.89
CA PRO A 205 0.99 -38.44 23.05
C PRO A 205 0.54 -38.67 21.60
N LEU A 206 1.23 -38.02 20.66
CA LEU A 206 0.97 -38.14 19.21
C LEU A 206 1.20 -39.56 18.72
N PHE A 207 2.16 -40.26 19.34
CA PHE A 207 2.52 -41.61 18.96
C PHE A 207 2.11 -42.56 20.09
N PRO A 208 1.21 -43.54 19.86
CA PRO A 208 0.90 -44.53 20.87
C PRO A 208 2.15 -45.36 21.16
N GLU A 209 2.37 -45.66 22.46
CA GLU A 209 3.53 -46.43 22.96
C GLU A 209 3.81 -47.75 22.22
N ARG A 210 2.80 -48.29 21.52
CA ARG A 210 2.91 -49.53 20.76
C ARG A 210 3.55 -49.38 19.38
N ALA A 211 3.82 -48.16 18.92
CA ALA A 211 4.33 -47.94 17.56
C ALA A 211 5.86 -47.92 17.45
N VAL A 212 6.59 -47.99 18.58
CA VAL A 212 8.05 -47.88 18.54
C VAL A 212 8.64 -49.10 19.31
N PRO A 213 9.18 -50.07 18.59
CA PRO A 213 9.92 -51.16 19.22
C PRO A 213 11.32 -50.66 19.62
N ASN A 214 11.51 -50.45 20.91
CA ASN A 214 12.78 -50.35 21.58
C ASN A 214 13.69 -49.16 21.18
N PRO A 215 13.56 -48.03 21.81
CA PRO A 215 14.48 -46.93 21.59
C PRO A 215 15.24 -46.52 22.84
N ARG A 216 16.51 -46.55 22.77
CA ARG A 216 17.37 -45.93 23.77
C ARG A 216 17.71 -44.50 23.30
N THR A 217 17.23 -43.49 24.01
CA THR A 217 17.69 -42.12 24.17
C THR A 217 17.12 -40.97 23.32
N ILE A 218 16.76 -41.08 22.05
CA ILE A 218 16.15 -39.96 21.30
C ILE A 218 14.65 -40.14 21.14
N THR A 219 14.20 -41.36 21.10
CA THR A 219 12.79 -41.77 20.93
C THR A 219 11.95 -41.60 22.19
N ASP A 220 12.56 -41.61 23.37
CA ASP A 220 11.81 -41.34 24.62
C ASP A 220 11.36 -39.84 24.70
N SER A 221 12.16 -38.95 24.18
CA SER A 221 11.80 -37.53 24.08
C SER A 221 10.74 -37.25 23.00
N LEU A 222 10.78 -37.98 21.87
CA LEU A 222 9.78 -37.86 20.81
C LEU A 222 8.43 -38.51 21.19
N GLY A 223 8.45 -39.57 21.98
CA GLY A 223 7.25 -40.26 22.49
C GLY A 223 6.45 -39.45 23.54
N SER A 224 7.09 -38.44 24.16
CA SER A 224 6.45 -37.55 25.13
C SER A 224 5.77 -36.32 24.48
N ILE A 225 6.04 -36.03 23.17
CA ILE A 225 5.49 -34.87 22.50
C ILE A 225 3.96 -35.03 22.35
N THR A 226 3.24 -34.06 22.89
CA THR A 226 1.78 -34.01 22.80
C THR A 226 1.31 -33.22 21.60
N GLY A 227 0.10 -33.56 21.10
CA GLY A 227 -0.48 -32.85 19.96
C GLY A 227 -0.63 -31.33 20.19
N HIS A 228 -0.79 -30.93 21.44
CA HIS A 228 -0.92 -29.52 21.76
C HIS A 228 0.43 -28.78 21.77
N GLU A 229 1.53 -29.42 22.17
CA GLU A 229 2.86 -28.81 22.12
C GLU A 229 3.27 -28.55 20.67
N VAL A 230 2.97 -29.49 19.78
CA VAL A 230 3.18 -29.30 18.34
C VAL A 230 2.29 -28.18 17.80
N ALA A 231 1.01 -28.14 18.15
CA ALA A 231 0.13 -27.05 17.71
C ALA A 231 0.57 -25.69 18.25
N LEU A 232 1.02 -25.62 19.52
CA LEU A 232 1.58 -24.40 20.10
C LEU A 232 2.86 -23.97 19.37
N LEU A 233 3.74 -24.92 19.04
CA LEU A 233 4.94 -24.66 18.26
C LEU A 233 4.59 -24.09 16.87
N PHE A 234 3.52 -24.61 16.23
CA PHE A 234 3.02 -24.06 14.97
C PHE A 234 2.45 -22.63 15.13
N VAL A 235 1.77 -22.31 16.24
CA VAL A 235 1.31 -20.92 16.50
C VAL A 235 2.49 -19.98 16.68
N ILE A 236 3.51 -20.40 17.44
CA ILE A 236 4.74 -19.63 17.62
C ILE A 236 5.48 -19.49 16.28
N GLY A 237 5.56 -20.58 15.50
CA GLY A 237 6.16 -20.58 14.17
C GLY A 237 5.44 -19.64 13.19
N ALA A 238 4.10 -19.65 13.21
CA ALA A 238 3.29 -18.72 12.42
C ALA A 238 3.53 -17.26 12.84
N ALA A 239 3.62 -17.00 14.15
CA ALA A 239 3.96 -15.67 14.65
C ALA A 239 5.38 -15.26 14.21
N ALA A 240 6.35 -16.15 14.32
CA ALA A 240 7.72 -15.92 13.87
C ALA A 240 7.81 -15.67 12.35
N LEU A 241 7.01 -16.37 11.55
CA LEU A 241 6.95 -16.17 10.10
C LEU A 241 6.38 -14.79 9.74
N VAL A 242 5.35 -14.35 10.47
CA VAL A 242 4.74 -13.02 10.27
C VAL A 242 5.69 -11.89 10.70
N VAL A 243 6.45 -12.12 11.78
CA VAL A 243 7.40 -11.15 12.35
C VAL A 243 8.74 -11.14 11.63
N GLY A 244 9.21 -12.30 11.17
CA GLY A 244 10.56 -12.53 10.67
C GLY A 244 11.04 -11.52 9.64
N PRO A 245 10.26 -11.20 8.59
CA PRO A 245 10.66 -10.22 7.59
C PRO A 245 10.81 -8.80 8.12
N ALA A 246 10.10 -8.44 9.19
CA ALA A 246 10.15 -7.09 9.75
C ALA A 246 11.37 -6.86 10.65
N VAL A 247 11.88 -7.89 11.31
CA VAL A 247 12.99 -7.76 12.26
C VAL A 247 14.26 -7.17 11.62
N PRO A 248 14.78 -7.71 10.50
CA PRO A 248 15.96 -7.12 9.87
C PRO A 248 15.71 -5.70 9.38
N VAL A 249 14.53 -5.42 8.81
CA VAL A 249 14.17 -4.08 8.33
C VAL A 249 14.14 -3.06 9.47
N ASN A 250 13.55 -3.41 10.61
CA ASN A 250 13.46 -2.51 11.76
C ASN A 250 14.77 -2.36 12.56
N LEU A 251 15.69 -3.31 12.41
CA LEU A 251 17.03 -3.24 13.05
C LEU A 251 18.09 -2.56 12.18
N THR A 252 17.79 -2.32 10.90
CA THR A 252 18.72 -1.66 10.00
C THR A 252 18.41 -0.17 9.96
N THR A 253 19.48 0.64 9.99
CA THR A 253 19.39 2.08 9.82
C THR A 253 18.98 2.40 8.39
N ALA A 254 18.07 3.35 8.20
CA ALA A 254 17.80 3.90 6.88
C ALA A 254 19.08 4.48 6.32
N ASP A 255 19.35 4.21 5.04
CA ASP A 255 20.54 4.72 4.37
C ASP A 255 20.52 6.24 4.35
N ASP A 256 21.65 6.88 4.61
CA ASP A 256 21.86 8.33 4.48
C ASP A 256 21.97 8.77 3.01
N ALA A 257 21.48 7.94 2.08
CA ALA A 257 21.46 8.27 0.66
C ALA A 257 20.78 9.63 0.43
N ALA A 258 21.38 10.46 -0.42
CA ALA A 258 20.84 11.78 -0.71
C ALA A 258 19.40 11.66 -1.23
N LEU A 259 18.50 12.45 -0.65
CA LEU A 259 17.15 12.58 -1.17
C LEU A 259 17.18 13.39 -2.49
N PRO A 260 16.26 13.15 -3.43
CA PRO A 260 16.15 13.94 -4.63
C PRO A 260 15.78 15.39 -4.31
N GLY A 261 16.33 16.32 -5.08
CA GLY A 261 16.06 17.75 -4.93
C GLY A 261 16.58 18.33 -3.60
N GLU A 262 16.00 19.44 -3.22
CA GLU A 262 16.31 20.10 -1.94
C GLU A 262 15.12 19.88 -0.96
N PRO A 263 15.27 19.03 0.06
CA PRO A 263 14.21 18.74 1.02
C PRO A 263 13.88 19.96 1.88
N ILE A 264 12.64 20.03 2.36
CA ILE A 264 12.26 20.94 3.46
C ILE A 264 12.52 20.22 4.78
N GLU A 265 13.26 20.86 5.68
CA GLU A 265 13.55 20.35 7.01
C GLU A 265 12.56 20.86 8.05
N ILE A 266 11.93 19.94 8.80
CA ILE A 266 10.96 20.26 9.84
C ILE A 266 11.21 19.36 11.06
N VAL A 267 11.76 19.90 12.13
CA VAL A 267 12.01 19.19 13.40
C VAL A 267 12.70 17.82 13.20
N GLY A 268 13.75 17.81 12.36
CA GLY A 268 14.52 16.60 12.04
C GLY A 268 13.86 15.67 11.00
N TYR A 269 12.73 16.06 10.44
CA TYR A 269 12.15 15.44 9.27
C TYR A 269 12.56 16.18 8.01
N GLU A 270 12.87 15.43 6.97
CA GLU A 270 13.12 15.91 5.63
C GLU A 270 11.94 15.50 4.74
N VAL A 271 11.36 16.47 4.05
CA VAL A 271 10.23 16.25 3.14
C VAL A 271 10.63 16.70 1.75
N THR A 272 10.50 15.83 0.77
CA THR A 272 10.79 16.13 -0.63
C THR A 272 9.82 15.37 -1.55
N TYR A 273 9.94 15.60 -2.85
CA TYR A 273 9.26 14.82 -3.88
C TYR A 273 10.30 14.16 -4.79
N GLY A 274 10.04 12.93 -5.19
CA GLY A 274 10.87 12.23 -6.15
C GLY A 274 10.10 11.20 -6.94
N GLU A 275 10.61 10.90 -8.12
CA GLU A 275 10.07 9.85 -8.99
C GLU A 275 11.11 8.77 -9.21
N ASN A 276 10.62 7.52 -9.21
CA ASN A 276 11.45 6.34 -9.41
C ASN A 276 12.64 6.25 -8.44
N VAL A 277 12.44 6.71 -7.20
CA VAL A 277 13.46 6.73 -6.14
C VAL A 277 13.49 5.36 -5.45
N PRO A 278 14.67 4.76 -5.21
CA PRO A 278 14.78 3.54 -4.42
C PRO A 278 14.16 3.71 -3.04
N ASN A 279 13.34 2.73 -2.63
CA ASN A 279 12.73 2.75 -1.31
C ASN A 279 13.77 2.48 -0.23
N GLY A 280 14.17 3.51 0.53
CA GLY A 280 15.23 3.41 1.54
C GLY A 280 14.90 2.47 2.70
N GLN A 281 13.64 2.11 2.94
CA GLN A 281 13.24 1.16 3.97
C GLN A 281 13.36 -0.30 3.53
N LEU A 282 13.16 -0.56 2.24
CA LEU A 282 13.15 -1.92 1.68
C LEU A 282 14.48 -2.32 1.01
N SER A 283 15.38 -1.38 0.76
CA SER A 283 16.73 -1.63 0.20
C SER A 283 17.60 -2.55 1.05
N VAL A 284 17.20 -2.77 2.29
CA VAL A 284 17.90 -3.60 3.28
C VAL A 284 17.61 -5.10 3.15
N LEU A 285 16.54 -5.49 2.43
CA LEU A 285 16.26 -6.90 2.21
C LEU A 285 17.24 -7.45 1.17
N PRO A 286 18.08 -8.47 1.51
CA PRO A 286 18.96 -9.08 0.54
C PRO A 286 18.13 -9.69 -0.59
N THR A 287 18.31 -9.18 -1.79
CA THR A 287 17.56 -9.57 -3.00
C THR A 287 17.98 -10.92 -3.58
N GLU A 288 18.81 -11.68 -2.87
CA GLU A 288 19.31 -12.99 -3.33
C GLU A 288 18.23 -14.07 -3.48
N PHE A 289 16.99 -13.80 -3.04
CA PHE A 289 15.89 -14.76 -3.16
C PHE A 289 14.97 -14.53 -4.37
N ALA A 290 15.21 -13.49 -5.17
CA ALA A 290 14.45 -13.26 -6.40
C ALA A 290 15.44 -13.03 -7.55
N ASP A 291 15.35 -13.82 -8.60
CA ASP A 291 16.14 -13.75 -9.84
C ASP A 291 15.99 -12.42 -10.62
N GLU A 292 15.24 -11.47 -10.10
CA GLU A 292 15.15 -10.10 -10.58
C GLU A 292 15.47 -9.15 -9.42
N THR A 293 16.48 -8.32 -9.61
CA THR A 293 16.78 -7.16 -8.76
C THR A 293 15.58 -6.21 -8.74
N THR A 294 14.59 -6.54 -7.95
CA THR A 294 13.44 -5.67 -7.69
C THR A 294 13.89 -4.60 -6.69
N GLN A 295 14.66 -3.62 -7.18
CA GLN A 295 14.69 -2.35 -6.48
C GLN A 295 13.26 -1.83 -6.51
N LEU A 296 12.60 -1.84 -5.37
CA LEU A 296 11.26 -1.27 -5.23
C LEU A 296 11.43 0.24 -5.25
N ASN A 297 11.23 0.81 -6.43
CA ASN A 297 11.22 2.25 -6.61
C ASN A 297 9.85 2.80 -6.23
N THR A 298 9.85 4.00 -5.73
CA THR A 298 8.63 4.73 -5.37
C THR A 298 8.65 6.10 -5.99
N SER A 299 7.44 6.63 -6.24
CA SER A 299 7.25 7.98 -6.77
C SER A 299 6.21 8.69 -5.92
N GLY A 300 6.55 9.90 -5.45
CA GLY A 300 5.67 10.70 -4.59
C GLY A 300 6.42 11.55 -3.58
N VAL A 301 5.68 12.02 -2.59
CA VAL A 301 6.23 12.80 -1.48
C VAL A 301 6.89 11.86 -0.47
N ILE A 302 8.18 12.03 -0.31
CA ILE A 302 9.03 11.23 0.59
C ILE A 302 9.20 12.00 1.90
N VAL A 303 8.96 11.31 3.00
CA VAL A 303 9.24 11.78 4.35
C VAL A 303 10.32 10.91 4.97
N ARG A 304 11.42 11.51 5.37
CA ARG A 304 12.54 10.83 6.02
C ARG A 304 12.84 11.46 7.39
N ASN A 305 13.22 10.63 8.33
CA ASN A 305 13.87 11.04 9.58
C ASN A 305 14.92 9.98 9.93
N THR A 306 16.19 10.30 9.79
CA THR A 306 17.31 9.37 9.99
C THR A 306 17.44 8.94 11.44
N ASP A 307 17.26 9.86 12.39
CA ASP A 307 17.36 9.57 13.83
C ASP A 307 16.29 8.58 14.31
N ARG A 308 15.12 8.61 13.66
CA ARG A 308 13.98 7.74 13.98
C ARG A 308 13.84 6.55 13.04
N HIS A 309 14.76 6.39 12.09
CA HIS A 309 14.72 5.36 11.05
C HIS A 309 13.39 5.33 10.27
N ILE A 310 12.85 6.52 9.99
CA ILE A 310 11.63 6.69 9.21
C ILE A 310 12.01 7.01 7.76
N TRP A 311 11.46 6.26 6.85
CA TRP A 311 11.42 6.54 5.44
C TRP A 311 10.07 6.10 4.88
N SER A 312 9.30 7.00 4.29
CA SER A 312 7.95 6.69 3.83
C SER A 312 7.55 7.56 2.65
N THR A 313 6.82 6.98 1.69
CA THR A 313 6.08 7.72 0.69
C THR A 313 4.74 8.13 1.30
N ALA A 314 4.63 9.39 1.69
CA ALA A 314 3.45 9.90 2.39
C ALA A 314 2.28 10.18 1.44
N VAL A 315 2.56 10.65 0.22
CA VAL A 315 1.58 10.95 -0.83
C VAL A 315 2.10 10.41 -2.16
N SER A 316 1.30 9.64 -2.87
CA SER A 316 1.70 9.07 -4.16
C SER A 316 1.55 10.08 -5.30
N THR A 317 2.29 9.83 -6.41
CA THR A 317 2.16 10.64 -7.63
C THR A 317 0.75 10.61 -8.21
N GLY A 318 0.06 9.45 -8.18
CA GLY A 318 -1.31 9.33 -8.68
C GLY A 318 -2.33 10.08 -7.82
N GLU A 319 -2.16 10.11 -6.50
CA GLU A 319 -2.98 10.91 -5.61
C GLU A 319 -2.85 12.40 -5.94
N LEU A 320 -1.62 12.89 -6.12
CA LEU A 320 -1.36 14.28 -6.52
C LEU A 320 -1.91 14.59 -7.91
N ALA A 321 -1.79 13.64 -8.86
CA ALA A 321 -2.32 13.81 -10.21
C ALA A 321 -3.85 13.90 -10.25
N SER A 322 -4.52 13.19 -9.34
CA SER A 322 -5.99 13.20 -9.25
C SER A 322 -6.53 14.42 -8.50
N ASN A 323 -5.87 14.80 -7.40
CA ASN A 323 -6.40 15.78 -6.45
C ASN A 323 -5.82 17.20 -6.67
N GLY A 324 -4.75 17.33 -7.47
CA GLY A 324 -4.02 18.59 -7.65
C GLY A 324 -3.21 19.04 -6.44
N GLY A 325 -3.36 18.39 -5.31
CA GLY A 325 -2.63 18.67 -4.06
C GLY A 325 -3.00 17.74 -2.94
N SER A 326 -2.21 17.78 -1.88
CA SER A 326 -2.42 17.01 -0.66
C SER A 326 -1.74 17.68 0.53
N SER A 327 -1.82 17.08 1.72
CA SER A 327 -1.10 17.56 2.89
C SER A 327 -0.50 16.42 3.69
N VAL A 328 0.71 16.62 4.21
CA VAL A 328 1.38 15.70 5.10
C VAL A 328 1.47 16.34 6.49
N ARG A 329 0.95 15.63 7.48
CA ARG A 329 1.02 16.05 8.86
C ARG A 329 2.18 15.35 9.56
N LEU A 330 3.09 16.11 10.09
CA LEU A 330 4.24 15.68 10.87
C LEU A 330 4.00 16.05 12.32
N GLY A 331 4.31 15.14 13.24
CA GLY A 331 4.05 15.45 14.63
C GLY A 331 4.89 14.62 15.59
N GLY A 332 4.93 15.09 16.82
CA GLY A 332 5.61 14.47 17.93
C GLY A 332 5.01 14.91 19.27
N LEU A 333 5.68 14.56 20.36
CA LEU A 333 5.22 14.97 21.67
C LEU A 333 5.31 16.49 21.83
N GLY A 334 4.15 17.16 21.83
CA GLY A 334 4.04 18.60 22.06
C GLY A 334 4.23 19.47 20.81
N TRP A 335 4.28 18.90 19.60
CA TRP A 335 4.37 19.64 18.35
C TRP A 335 3.61 18.92 17.23
N ASP A 336 3.15 19.70 16.26
CA ASP A 336 2.34 19.25 15.14
C ASP A 336 2.45 20.26 14.00
N GLU A 337 2.97 19.83 12.87
CA GLU A 337 3.26 20.66 11.69
C GLU A 337 2.61 20.04 10.45
N THR A 338 2.24 20.89 9.51
CA THR A 338 1.61 20.45 8.26
C THR A 338 2.38 21.00 7.08
N VAL A 339 2.76 20.10 6.17
CA VAL A 339 3.31 20.44 4.85
C VAL A 339 2.18 20.32 3.85
N THR A 340 1.90 21.39 3.13
CA THR A 340 0.96 21.39 2.01
C THR A 340 1.73 21.10 0.73
N ILE A 341 1.19 20.23 -0.10
CA ILE A 341 1.75 19.83 -1.39
C ILE A 341 0.81 20.30 -2.48
N ASP A 342 1.32 21.08 -3.43
CA ASP A 342 0.58 21.54 -4.59
C ASP A 342 1.20 20.99 -5.87
N ARG A 343 0.38 20.37 -6.70
CA ARG A 343 0.73 19.94 -8.05
C ARG A 343 0.04 20.83 -9.07
N THR A 344 0.82 21.52 -9.87
CA THR A 344 0.32 22.29 -10.99
C THR A 344 0.88 21.73 -12.30
N GLY A 345 0.09 21.67 -13.36
CA GLY A 345 0.53 21.06 -14.59
C GLY A 345 -0.27 21.45 -15.82
N TRP A 346 0.28 21.08 -16.99
CA TRP A 346 -0.34 21.21 -18.28
C TRP A 346 -0.30 19.88 -19.02
N ARG A 347 -1.40 19.53 -19.65
CA ARG A 347 -1.49 18.35 -20.51
C ARG A 347 -1.45 18.80 -21.96
N ALA A 348 -0.44 18.37 -22.69
CA ALA A 348 -0.35 18.58 -24.12
C ALA A 348 -1.46 17.78 -24.84
N VAL A 349 -1.99 18.31 -25.93
CA VAL A 349 -3.02 17.64 -26.74
C VAL A 349 -2.39 16.42 -27.42
N GLY A 350 -2.94 15.23 -27.19
CA GLY A 350 -2.39 13.96 -27.67
C GLY A 350 -1.11 13.49 -26.99
N GLY A 351 -0.47 14.34 -26.20
CA GLY A 351 0.79 14.09 -25.54
C GLY A 351 0.66 13.85 -24.02
N GLU A 352 1.81 13.76 -23.37
CA GLU A 352 1.95 13.61 -21.94
C GLU A 352 1.65 14.92 -21.17
N SER A 353 1.72 14.86 -19.87
CA SER A 353 1.57 16.04 -19.00
C SER A 353 2.93 16.46 -18.47
N THR A 354 3.18 17.75 -18.48
CA THR A 354 4.28 18.37 -17.73
C THR A 354 3.73 19.01 -16.46
N TYR A 355 4.44 18.91 -15.35
CA TYR A 355 3.97 19.40 -14.07
C TYR A 355 5.12 19.73 -13.11
N ARG A 356 4.80 20.54 -12.13
CA ARG A 356 5.69 20.90 -11.02
C ARG A 356 5.03 20.60 -9.69
N ILE A 357 5.86 20.26 -8.72
CA ILE A 357 5.45 20.06 -7.34
C ILE A 357 6.08 21.13 -6.48
N SER A 358 5.25 21.76 -5.66
CA SER A 358 5.68 22.72 -4.66
C SER A 358 5.28 22.23 -3.26
N LEU A 359 6.17 22.41 -2.30
CA LEU A 359 5.91 22.16 -0.90
C LEU A 359 5.79 23.50 -0.16
N ALA A 360 4.75 23.65 0.65
CA ALA A 360 4.53 24.84 1.44
C ALA A 360 4.50 24.50 2.94
N HIS A 361 5.26 25.27 3.71
CA HIS A 361 5.30 25.22 5.18
C HIS A 361 5.55 26.63 5.71
N ASP A 362 4.89 27.02 6.81
CA ASP A 362 5.03 28.35 7.46
C ASP A 362 4.92 29.53 6.49
N ASN A 363 3.90 29.54 5.64
CA ASN A 363 3.66 30.56 4.60
C ASN A 363 4.77 30.70 3.55
N THR A 364 5.72 29.77 3.50
CA THR A 364 6.77 29.74 2.49
C THR A 364 6.48 28.56 1.56
N SER A 365 6.39 28.83 0.24
CA SER A 365 6.24 27.78 -0.78
C SER A 365 7.52 27.67 -1.59
N ARG A 366 7.96 26.44 -1.83
CA ARG A 366 9.18 26.13 -2.56
C ARG A 366 8.93 25.07 -3.61
N PRO A 367 9.33 25.26 -4.88
CA PRO A 367 9.34 24.20 -5.86
C PRO A 367 10.39 23.15 -5.48
N VAL A 368 10.02 21.87 -5.58
CA VAL A 368 10.91 20.74 -5.25
C VAL A 368 11.08 19.78 -6.42
N PHE A 369 10.23 19.89 -7.44
CA PHE A 369 10.28 19.03 -8.61
C PHE A 369 9.62 19.68 -9.82
N ALA A 370 10.25 19.53 -10.98
CA ALA A 370 9.71 19.83 -12.31
C ALA A 370 9.88 18.60 -13.21
N SER A 371 8.80 18.18 -13.85
CA SER A 371 8.83 17.04 -14.78
C SER A 371 9.44 17.44 -16.12
N GLY A 372 9.76 16.46 -16.95
CA GLY A 372 10.20 16.70 -18.33
C GLY A 372 9.15 17.44 -19.17
N PRO A 373 9.55 17.94 -20.35
CA PRO A 373 8.66 18.65 -21.27
C PRO A 373 7.59 17.73 -21.86
N ALA A 374 6.40 18.28 -22.08
CA ALA A 374 5.31 17.62 -22.80
C ALA A 374 5.14 18.26 -24.18
N THR A 375 5.16 17.47 -25.24
CA THR A 375 5.00 17.94 -26.62
C THR A 375 3.59 17.64 -27.12
N ALA A 376 2.96 18.64 -27.73
CA ALA A 376 1.66 18.45 -28.35
C ALA A 376 1.82 17.70 -29.70
N GLU A 377 0.91 16.75 -29.97
CA GLU A 377 0.87 16.04 -31.26
C GLU A 377 0.55 16.96 -32.44
N PRO A 378 -0.37 17.94 -32.32
CA PRO A 378 -0.66 18.82 -33.44
C PRO A 378 0.54 19.67 -33.84
N VAL A 379 0.96 19.54 -35.09
CA VAL A 379 1.94 20.41 -35.74
C VAL A 379 1.23 21.68 -36.26
N VAL A 380 1.70 22.86 -35.85
CA VAL A 380 1.09 24.13 -36.22
C VAL A 380 2.04 24.91 -37.11
N ALA A 381 1.64 25.16 -38.37
CA ALA A 381 2.44 25.83 -39.36
C ALA A 381 3.87 25.26 -39.53
N GLY A 382 4.00 23.93 -39.51
CA GLY A 382 5.28 23.25 -39.63
C GLY A 382 6.14 23.26 -38.35
N HIS A 383 5.55 23.61 -37.20
CA HIS A 383 6.25 23.65 -35.91
C HIS A 383 5.57 22.73 -34.87
N SER A 384 6.39 22.01 -34.12
CA SER A 384 5.99 21.33 -32.91
C SER A 384 5.95 22.29 -31.72
N VAL A 385 5.02 22.07 -30.81
CA VAL A 385 4.86 22.89 -29.61
C VAL A 385 5.08 22.02 -28.38
N SER A 386 5.96 22.43 -27.49
CA SER A 386 6.21 21.80 -26.20
C SER A 386 5.96 22.76 -25.04
N ILE A 387 5.64 22.23 -23.89
CA ILE A 387 5.55 22.95 -22.63
C ILE A 387 6.53 22.28 -21.66
N ASN A 388 7.38 23.09 -21.04
CA ASN A 388 8.37 22.68 -20.08
C ASN A 388 8.04 23.24 -18.70
N ALA A 389 8.10 22.41 -17.66
CA ALA A 389 8.00 22.86 -16.28
C ALA A 389 9.36 23.32 -15.79
N THR A 390 9.39 24.47 -15.11
CA THR A 390 10.59 25.06 -14.51
C THR A 390 10.32 25.39 -13.03
N ASP A 391 11.35 25.74 -12.29
CA ASP A 391 11.19 26.13 -10.87
C ASP A 391 10.30 27.38 -10.72
N ASP A 392 10.31 28.27 -11.71
CA ASP A 392 9.54 29.52 -11.67
C ASP A 392 8.13 29.39 -12.27
N GLY A 393 7.88 28.40 -13.15
CA GLY A 393 6.59 28.27 -13.82
C GLY A 393 6.59 27.27 -14.96
N PHE A 394 6.02 27.68 -16.08
CA PHE A 394 5.98 26.88 -17.31
C PHE A 394 6.43 27.74 -18.50
N GLU A 395 7.21 27.11 -19.36
CA GLU A 395 7.75 27.75 -20.57
C GLU A 395 7.27 27.05 -21.83
N LEU A 396 7.11 27.81 -22.87
CA LEU A 396 6.76 27.36 -24.23
C LEU A 396 8.00 27.10 -25.05
N GLY A 397 7.99 25.96 -25.74
CA GLY A 397 8.96 25.61 -26.78
C GLY A 397 8.30 25.50 -28.14
N VAL A 398 8.95 26.04 -29.16
CA VAL A 398 8.53 25.94 -30.55
C VAL A 398 9.73 25.51 -31.38
N ALA A 399 9.61 24.37 -32.06
CA ALA A 399 10.66 23.84 -32.93
C ALA A 399 10.12 23.50 -34.31
N PRO A 400 10.87 23.82 -35.41
CA PRO A 400 10.46 23.37 -36.74
C PRO A 400 10.48 21.85 -36.82
N VAL A 401 9.48 21.28 -37.47
CA VAL A 401 9.45 19.85 -37.78
C VAL A 401 10.20 19.65 -39.10
N GLU A 402 11.37 19.02 -39.04
CA GLU A 402 12.09 18.64 -40.26
C GLU A 402 11.27 17.54 -40.97
N THR A 403 10.66 17.89 -42.11
CA THR A 403 10.12 16.90 -43.04
C THR A 403 11.30 16.32 -43.79
N GLU A 404 11.69 15.08 -43.51
CA GLU A 404 12.62 14.38 -44.42
C GLU A 404 12.01 14.38 -45.81
N PRO A 405 12.79 14.75 -46.85
CA PRO A 405 12.30 14.68 -48.22
C PRO A 405 12.00 13.21 -48.55
N THR A 406 10.75 12.95 -48.85
CA THR A 406 10.34 11.66 -49.42
C THR A 406 11.16 11.45 -50.68
N GLU A 407 12.17 10.54 -50.64
CA GLU A 407 12.83 10.10 -51.84
C GLU A 407 11.76 9.49 -52.75
N ASN A 408 11.57 10.15 -53.87
CA ASN A 408 10.69 9.75 -54.96
C ASN A 408 10.98 8.29 -55.35
N ALA A 409 9.99 7.43 -55.14
CA ALA A 409 9.92 6.18 -55.88
C ALA A 409 9.65 6.48 -57.35
N THR A 410 10.69 6.54 -58.14
CA THR A 410 10.59 6.50 -59.60
C THR A 410 11.18 5.16 -60.05
N ASP A 411 10.40 4.54 -60.95
CA ASP A 411 10.68 3.39 -61.83
C ASP A 411 10.33 2.02 -61.28
N ALA A 412 9.17 1.53 -61.59
CA ALA A 412 8.64 0.94 -62.83
C ALA A 412 9.36 -0.31 -63.30
N ASP A 413 8.52 -1.32 -63.46
CA ASP A 413 8.63 -2.49 -64.37
C ASP A 413 9.72 -3.55 -64.11
N THR A 414 9.30 -4.69 -63.75
CA THR A 414 9.25 -5.83 -64.70
C THR A 414 8.61 -7.07 -64.05
N ALA A 415 7.69 -7.62 -64.82
CA ALA A 415 7.00 -8.88 -64.60
C ALA A 415 7.97 -10.08 -64.52
N SER A 416 7.60 -11.10 -63.77
CA SER A 416 7.54 -12.47 -64.25
C SER A 416 7.37 -13.49 -63.13
N ASP A 417 6.20 -14.08 -63.01
CA ASP A 417 5.89 -15.48 -63.26
C ASP A 417 6.53 -16.59 -62.39
N SER A 418 5.66 -17.46 -62.03
CA SER A 418 5.79 -18.91 -61.78
C SER A 418 5.66 -19.37 -60.32
N GLN A 419 4.44 -19.82 -60.03
CA GLN A 419 4.00 -21.24 -59.84
C GLN A 419 4.63 -22.02 -58.72
N ASN A 420 3.75 -22.42 -57.87
CA ASN A 420 3.30 -23.81 -57.60
C ASN A 420 3.79 -24.50 -56.33
N ALA A 421 2.79 -25.05 -55.70
CA ALA A 421 2.59 -26.40 -55.13
C ALA A 421 2.83 -26.56 -53.64
N THR A 422 1.68 -26.80 -52.96
CA THR A 422 1.27 -28.06 -52.30
C THR A 422 2.21 -28.55 -51.17
N GLU A 423 1.82 -28.88 -50.01
CA GLU A 423 0.75 -29.66 -49.40
C GLU A 423 0.97 -29.73 -47.89
N THR A 424 -0.15 -29.88 -47.22
CA THR A 424 -0.51 -30.73 -46.06
C THR A 424 0.18 -30.62 -44.71
N GLY A 425 -0.73 -30.46 -43.73
CA GLY A 425 -0.77 -31.23 -42.49
C GLY A 425 -0.73 -30.41 -41.22
N ASP A 426 -1.80 -30.25 -40.65
CA ASP A 426 -2.51 -30.91 -39.56
C ASP A 426 -2.35 -30.26 -38.18
N ASP A 427 -3.52 -30.00 -37.61
CA ASP A 427 -3.93 -29.96 -36.20
C ASP A 427 -3.26 -29.06 -35.15
N GLY A 428 -4.09 -28.18 -34.57
CA GLY A 428 -3.83 -27.55 -33.29
C GLY A 428 -4.72 -26.36 -32.93
N ASN A 429 -5.93 -26.65 -32.57
CA ASN A 429 -6.92 -25.85 -31.90
C ASN A 429 -6.36 -24.74 -30.95
N THR A 430 -6.60 -23.47 -31.27
CA THR A 430 -6.63 -22.38 -30.28
C THR A 430 -7.74 -21.40 -30.64
N THR A 431 -8.60 -21.24 -29.71
CA THR A 431 -9.76 -20.33 -29.70
C THR A 431 -9.30 -18.86 -29.75
N ASP A 432 -9.53 -18.24 -30.89
CA ASP A 432 -9.42 -16.79 -31.06
C ASP A 432 -10.65 -16.11 -30.53
N THR A 433 -10.43 -15.20 -29.57
CA THR A 433 -11.41 -14.20 -29.17
C THR A 433 -11.23 -13.00 -30.08
N GLU A 434 -12.11 -12.85 -31.04
CA GLU A 434 -12.19 -11.68 -31.90
C GLU A 434 -12.55 -10.46 -31.04
N ASN A 435 -11.65 -9.50 -31.04
CA ASN A 435 -11.94 -8.13 -30.60
C ASN A 435 -12.03 -7.28 -31.86
N GLY A 436 -13.25 -6.88 -32.20
CA GLY A 436 -13.54 -6.06 -33.34
C GLY A 436 -12.87 -4.70 -33.23
N THR A 437 -11.94 -4.45 -34.12
CA THR A 437 -11.39 -3.13 -34.37
C THR A 437 -12.21 -2.48 -35.48
N ASP A 438 -12.83 -1.38 -35.11
CA ASP A 438 -13.52 -0.44 -36.01
C ASP A 438 -12.45 0.21 -36.91
N ASP A 439 -12.50 -0.14 -38.19
CA ASP A 439 -11.63 0.34 -39.24
C ASP A 439 -12.07 1.78 -39.65
N SER A 440 -11.59 2.77 -38.92
CA SER A 440 -11.55 4.13 -39.44
C SER A 440 -10.12 4.39 -39.98
N GLY A 441 -9.97 4.24 -41.28
CA GLY A 441 -8.71 4.41 -42.01
C GLY A 441 -8.10 5.82 -41.82
N VAL A 442 -7.30 5.94 -40.77
CA VAL A 442 -6.26 6.98 -40.64
C VAL A 442 -4.95 6.19 -40.58
N GLU A 443 -4.19 6.29 -41.67
CA GLU A 443 -2.86 5.70 -41.65
C GLU A 443 -2.04 6.30 -40.49
N PRO A 444 -1.33 5.44 -39.70
CA PRO A 444 -0.50 5.92 -38.62
C PRO A 444 0.65 6.74 -39.21
N ILE A 445 0.68 8.02 -38.89
CA ILE A 445 1.88 8.86 -39.11
C ILE A 445 2.95 8.26 -38.19
N VAL A 446 3.92 7.61 -38.80
CA VAL A 446 5.11 7.10 -38.09
C VAL A 446 5.87 8.33 -37.59
N LEU A 447 5.76 8.58 -36.27
CA LEU A 447 6.61 9.54 -35.59
C LEU A 447 8.03 8.96 -35.58
N THR A 448 8.88 9.41 -36.47
CA THR A 448 10.31 9.18 -36.40
C THR A 448 10.84 9.77 -35.08
N ASN A 449 11.55 8.95 -34.31
CA ASN A 449 12.31 9.39 -33.15
C ASN A 449 13.18 10.59 -33.52
N VAL A 450 12.80 11.77 -33.07
CA VAL A 450 13.66 12.95 -33.10
C VAL A 450 14.80 12.66 -32.13
N PRO A 451 16.06 12.65 -32.51
CA PRO A 451 17.16 12.53 -31.58
C PRO A 451 17.02 13.60 -30.51
N ASN A 452 17.25 13.22 -29.28
CA ASN A 452 17.22 14.08 -28.09
C ASN A 452 18.45 15.04 -28.08
N GLU A 453 18.66 15.72 -29.19
CA GLU A 453 19.56 16.87 -29.27
C GLU A 453 18.76 18.07 -28.78
N SER A 454 19.25 18.65 -27.69
CA SER A 454 18.78 19.85 -27.03
C SER A 454 18.34 20.92 -28.05
N VAL A 455 17.07 20.89 -28.42
CA VAL A 455 16.42 22.01 -29.07
C VAL A 455 16.47 23.13 -28.03
N ARG A 456 17.25 24.17 -28.30
CA ARG A 456 17.29 25.38 -27.52
C ARG A 456 15.92 26.02 -27.67
N VAL A 457 15.06 25.67 -26.78
CA VAL A 457 13.78 26.31 -26.59
C VAL A 457 14.11 27.70 -26.06
N ASP A 458 13.74 28.74 -26.76
CA ASP A 458 13.69 30.07 -26.19
C ASP A 458 12.55 30.05 -25.20
N GLY A 459 12.87 29.79 -23.93
CA GLY A 459 11.93 29.62 -22.82
C GLY A 459 11.13 30.91 -22.62
N VAL A 460 9.97 30.95 -23.23
CA VAL A 460 9.04 32.06 -23.06
C VAL A 460 7.99 31.63 -22.11
N GLU A 461 7.81 32.37 -21.02
CA GLU A 461 6.80 32.07 -19.98
C GLU A 461 5.40 31.93 -20.60
N LEU A 462 4.66 30.95 -20.10
CA LEU A 462 3.27 30.73 -20.50
C LEU A 462 2.42 31.97 -20.20
N PRO A 463 1.56 32.42 -21.13
CA PRO A 463 0.72 33.57 -20.89
C PRO A 463 -0.32 33.31 -19.80
N ALA A 464 -0.57 34.26 -18.95
CA ALA A 464 -1.62 34.17 -17.93
C ALA A 464 -3.02 34.04 -18.58
N PRO A 465 -4.03 33.55 -17.85
CA PRO A 465 -5.40 33.46 -18.37
C PRO A 465 -5.88 34.81 -18.97
N GLY A 466 -6.31 34.80 -20.22
CA GLY A 466 -6.73 36.00 -20.95
C GLY A 466 -5.61 36.72 -21.67
N GLU A 467 -4.36 36.36 -21.43
CA GLU A 467 -3.18 36.97 -22.10
C GLU A 467 -2.72 36.17 -23.32
N SER A 468 -1.80 36.77 -24.07
CA SER A 468 -1.17 36.15 -25.21
C SER A 468 0.31 36.52 -25.34
N VAL A 469 1.09 35.57 -25.84
CA VAL A 469 2.54 35.72 -26.11
C VAL A 469 2.85 35.22 -27.52
N THR A 470 3.90 35.75 -28.12
CA THR A 470 4.38 35.31 -29.47
C THR A 470 5.71 34.61 -29.29
N VAL A 471 5.82 33.39 -29.80
CA VAL A 471 7.04 32.58 -29.78
C VAL A 471 7.31 32.10 -31.21
N GLY A 472 8.38 32.61 -31.83
CA GLY A 472 8.66 32.34 -33.22
C GLY A 472 7.51 32.78 -34.13
N PRO A 473 7.04 31.94 -35.07
CA PRO A 473 5.96 32.26 -35.99
C PRO A 473 4.55 32.09 -35.40
N LEU A 474 4.44 31.61 -34.15
CA LEU A 474 3.18 31.25 -33.48
C LEU A 474 2.83 32.26 -32.39
N ARG A 475 1.55 32.65 -32.34
CA ARG A 475 0.98 33.39 -31.24
C ARG A 475 0.20 32.44 -30.35
N PHE A 476 0.52 32.42 -29.06
CA PHE A 476 -0.17 31.60 -28.04
C PHE A 476 -1.16 32.45 -27.27
N VAL A 477 -2.33 31.92 -27.03
CA VAL A 477 -3.40 32.56 -26.28
C VAL A 477 -3.90 31.58 -25.20
N ASN A 478 -3.90 31.98 -23.94
CA ASN A 478 -4.48 31.22 -22.84
C ASN A 478 -5.94 31.67 -22.63
N ARG A 479 -6.90 30.77 -22.87
CA ARG A 479 -8.33 30.99 -22.66
C ARG A 479 -8.87 29.91 -21.71
N ASP A 480 -9.28 30.35 -20.54
CA ASP A 480 -9.88 29.47 -19.53
C ASP A 480 -9.03 28.20 -19.25
N ASP A 481 -7.74 28.43 -18.93
CA ASP A 481 -6.78 27.35 -18.68
C ASP A 481 -6.58 26.36 -19.85
N ARG A 482 -6.83 26.85 -21.10
CA ARG A 482 -6.55 26.15 -22.34
C ARG A 482 -5.65 27.01 -23.22
N LEU A 483 -4.58 26.39 -23.71
CA LEU A 483 -3.61 27.03 -24.54
C LEU A 483 -3.89 26.79 -26.01
N PHE A 484 -3.96 27.83 -26.79
CA PHE A 484 -4.18 27.79 -28.24
C PHE A 484 -2.99 28.43 -28.96
N ALA A 485 -2.49 27.74 -29.97
CA ALA A 485 -1.55 28.30 -30.94
C ALA A 485 -2.33 28.87 -32.11
N VAL A 486 -1.96 30.10 -32.54
CA VAL A 486 -2.63 30.86 -33.58
C VAL A 486 -1.59 31.24 -34.67
N ASN A 487 -1.88 30.90 -35.93
CA ASN A 487 -1.10 31.33 -37.09
C ASN A 487 -2.03 31.61 -38.24
N GLN A 488 -1.92 32.81 -38.85
CA GLN A 488 -2.65 33.23 -40.08
C GLN A 488 -4.16 32.90 -40.07
N GLY A 489 -4.83 33.03 -38.90
CA GLY A 489 -6.26 32.72 -38.73
C GLY A 489 -6.57 31.30 -38.36
N THR A 490 -5.61 30.37 -38.38
CA THR A 490 -5.76 29.01 -37.83
C THR A 490 -5.54 29.04 -36.35
N VAL A 491 -6.47 28.43 -35.59
CA VAL A 491 -6.42 28.33 -34.14
C VAL A 491 -6.45 26.86 -33.76
N VAL A 492 -5.40 26.39 -33.10
CA VAL A 492 -5.26 24.99 -32.68
C VAL A 492 -5.06 24.95 -31.17
N ARG A 493 -5.87 24.13 -30.47
CA ARG A 493 -5.61 23.87 -29.05
C ARG A 493 -4.39 22.97 -28.91
N VAL A 494 -3.38 23.39 -28.16
CA VAL A 494 -2.13 22.64 -27.97
C VAL A 494 -2.01 22.07 -26.57
N ALA A 495 -2.67 22.66 -25.56
CA ALA A 495 -2.66 22.13 -24.23
C ALA A 495 -3.89 22.59 -23.39
N ALA A 496 -4.06 21.97 -22.25
CA ALA A 496 -4.96 22.39 -21.19
C ALA A 496 -4.31 22.18 -19.82
N LYS A 497 -4.72 22.96 -18.84
CA LYS A 497 -4.28 22.78 -17.45
C LYS A 497 -4.70 21.40 -16.96
N ALA A 498 -3.77 20.69 -16.28
CA ALA A 498 -3.94 19.32 -15.82
C ALA A 498 -4.41 19.25 -14.37
#